data_96f647f64785cdc322c2295f7f6c3852
#
_entry.id   96f647f64785cdc322c2295f7f6c3852
#
_cell.length_a   1.000
_cell.length_b   1.000
_cell.length_c   1.000
_cell.angle_alpha   90.00
_cell.angle_beta   90.00
_cell.angle_gamma   90.00
#
_symmetry.space_group_name_H-M   'P 1'
#
loop_
_entity.id
_entity.type
_entity.pdbx_description
1 polymer ?
#
loop_
_entity_poly.entity_id
_entity_poly.type
_entity_poly.pdbx_seq_one_letter_code
_entity_poly.pdbx_strand_id
1 'polypeptide(L)'
;MQLKSQLKKDDVVVCIFHDHGSRYVAKVYNDQWMMERGFLDVKTFKDLISGRGSRRTITLKPDQTVSEAIDIMKQYDIEHIPVFDEQKNIGAISESGLFNKILNTPDIKDKHVKEVMEKAYPEVAFDSPVERLSNFINKENGAVLSRDESGAYHIVTKYDIIQSLTK
;
A
#
# COMPACT_ATOMS: atom_id res chain seq x y z
N MET A 1 -43.44 17.61 -27.21
CA MET A 1 -44.15 17.55 -25.92
C MET A 1 -45.18 16.44 -26.01
N GLN A 2 -44.97 15.34 -25.32
CA GLN A 2 -45.87 14.15 -25.41
C GLN A 2 -47.22 14.34 -24.70
N LEU A 3 -47.34 15.29 -23.79
CA LEU A 3 -48.54 15.52 -22.98
C LEU A 3 -49.50 16.55 -23.55
N LYS A 4 -49.16 17.23 -24.64
CA LYS A 4 -49.97 18.34 -25.17
C LYS A 4 -51.42 17.93 -25.53
N SER A 5 -51.62 16.70 -25.98
CA SER A 5 -52.96 16.17 -26.36
C SER A 5 -53.80 15.74 -25.13
N GLN A 6 -53.21 15.65 -23.95
CA GLN A 6 -53.88 15.22 -22.71
C GLN A 6 -54.27 16.41 -21.82
N LEU A 7 -53.74 17.62 -22.11
CA LEU A 7 -53.94 18.79 -21.27
C LEU A 7 -55.17 19.61 -21.77
N LYS A 8 -55.96 20.03 -20.81
CA LYS A 8 -57.12 20.93 -20.99
C LYS A 8 -56.70 22.37 -20.70
N LYS A 9 -57.56 23.33 -21.13
CA LYS A 9 -57.28 24.78 -21.01
C LYS A 9 -57.06 25.23 -19.56
N ASP A 10 -57.71 24.58 -18.60
CA ASP A 10 -57.72 24.96 -17.18
C ASP A 10 -56.75 24.10 -16.34
N ASP A 11 -55.99 23.21 -16.99
CA ASP A 11 -55.03 22.36 -16.28
C ASP A 11 -53.76 23.17 -15.87
N VAL A 12 -53.38 23.02 -14.62
CA VAL A 12 -52.13 23.57 -14.09
C VAL A 12 -51.04 22.50 -14.20
N VAL A 13 -50.00 22.78 -14.99
CA VAL A 13 -48.87 21.85 -15.18
C VAL A 13 -47.67 22.35 -14.39
N VAL A 14 -47.23 21.57 -13.43
CA VAL A 14 -46.00 21.82 -12.66
C VAL A 14 -44.87 20.94 -13.20
N CYS A 15 -43.80 21.58 -13.69
CA CYS A 15 -42.60 20.89 -14.16
C CYS A 15 -41.50 21.05 -13.14
N ILE A 16 -40.94 19.92 -12.66
CA ILE A 16 -39.75 19.93 -11.81
C ILE A 16 -38.54 19.64 -12.71
N PHE A 17 -37.62 20.59 -12.77
CA PHE A 17 -36.35 20.41 -13.43
C PHE A 17 -35.31 20.01 -12.37
N HIS A 18 -34.68 18.87 -12.58
CA HIS A 18 -33.58 18.44 -11.69
C HIS A 18 -32.35 19.30 -11.95
N ASP A 19 -31.46 19.29 -10.95
CA ASP A 19 -30.18 19.98 -11.04
C ASP A 19 -29.30 19.43 -12.17
N HIS A 20 -28.53 20.33 -12.78
CA HIS A 20 -27.52 19.94 -13.76
C HIS A 20 -26.33 19.25 -13.05
N GLY A 21 -25.82 18.16 -13.65
CA GLY A 21 -24.73 17.35 -13.08
C GLY A 21 -23.46 18.13 -12.71
N SER A 22 -23.23 19.29 -13.34
CA SER A 22 -22.09 20.17 -13.01
C SER A 22 -22.05 20.64 -11.55
N ARG A 23 -23.21 20.70 -10.85
CA ARG A 23 -23.26 21.02 -9.43
C ARG A 23 -22.70 19.92 -8.52
N TYR A 24 -22.47 18.74 -9.05
CA TYR A 24 -22.03 17.56 -8.30
C TYR A 24 -20.62 17.12 -8.67
N VAL A 25 -19.90 17.90 -9.47
CA VAL A 25 -18.52 17.58 -9.90
C VAL A 25 -17.57 17.38 -8.71
N ALA A 26 -17.73 18.17 -7.66
CA ALA A 26 -16.94 18.03 -6.43
C ALA A 26 -17.48 17.00 -5.43
N LYS A 27 -18.53 16.23 -5.81
CA LYS A 27 -19.18 15.20 -4.99
C LYS A 27 -19.21 13.87 -5.74
N VAL A 28 -20.35 13.50 -6.31
CA VAL A 28 -20.55 12.19 -6.98
C VAL A 28 -19.68 11.95 -8.22
N TYR A 29 -19.05 12.97 -8.77
CA TYR A 29 -18.06 12.88 -9.85
C TYR A 29 -16.62 13.06 -9.33
N ASN A 30 -16.42 13.03 -8.01
CA ASN A 30 -15.10 13.08 -7.37
C ASN A 30 -14.90 11.78 -6.60
N ASP A 31 -14.00 10.93 -7.10
CA ASP A 31 -13.73 9.62 -6.53
C ASP A 31 -13.27 9.72 -5.07
N GLN A 32 -12.44 10.71 -4.73
CA GLN A 32 -11.99 10.92 -3.36
C GLN A 32 -13.17 11.20 -2.42
N TRP A 33 -14.10 12.07 -2.83
CA TRP A 33 -15.30 12.37 -2.04
C TRP A 33 -16.20 11.14 -1.89
N MET A 34 -16.30 10.34 -2.96
CA MET A 34 -17.08 9.08 -2.97
C MET A 34 -16.46 8.03 -2.04
N MET A 35 -15.11 7.93 -2.04
CA MET A 35 -14.35 7.04 -1.15
C MET A 35 -14.53 7.44 0.32
N GLU A 36 -14.36 8.73 0.65
CA GLU A 36 -14.51 9.26 2.02
C GLU A 36 -15.91 9.03 2.60
N ARG A 37 -16.90 8.83 1.73
CA ARG A 37 -18.30 8.57 2.09
C ARG A 37 -18.70 7.09 2.01
N GLY A 38 -17.75 6.20 1.65
CA GLY A 38 -18.03 4.77 1.52
C GLY A 38 -18.93 4.40 0.34
N PHE A 39 -19.03 5.27 -0.67
CA PHE A 39 -19.76 4.99 -1.91
C PHE A 39 -18.92 4.26 -2.96
N LEU A 40 -17.62 4.23 -2.78
CA LEU A 40 -16.69 3.44 -3.58
C LEU A 40 -15.91 2.53 -2.65
N ASP A 41 -15.87 1.25 -2.98
CA ASP A 41 -15.02 0.26 -2.32
C ASP A 41 -13.57 0.51 -2.77
N VAL A 42 -12.74 0.90 -1.82
CA VAL A 42 -11.31 1.13 -2.04
C VAL A 42 -10.55 0.01 -1.39
N LYS A 43 -9.74 -0.69 -2.16
CA LYS A 43 -8.79 -1.64 -1.58
C LYS A 43 -7.79 -0.89 -0.71
N THR A 44 -7.60 -1.35 0.51
CA THR A 44 -6.68 -0.78 1.49
C THR A 44 -5.47 -1.69 1.71
N PHE A 45 -4.47 -1.20 2.45
CA PHE A 45 -3.36 -2.02 2.92
C PHE A 45 -3.87 -3.26 3.67
N LYS A 46 -4.88 -3.09 4.53
CA LYS A 46 -5.55 -4.17 5.28
C LYS A 46 -6.07 -5.27 4.36
N ASP A 47 -6.69 -4.90 3.24
CA ASP A 47 -7.25 -5.87 2.29
C ASP A 47 -6.16 -6.69 1.60
N LEU A 48 -5.01 -6.06 1.29
CA LEU A 48 -3.85 -6.76 0.72
C LEU A 48 -3.29 -7.82 1.67
N ILE A 49 -3.27 -7.52 2.97
CA ILE A 49 -2.77 -8.46 3.99
C ILE A 49 -3.78 -9.55 4.28
N SER A 50 -5.08 -9.23 4.37
CA SER A 50 -6.14 -10.20 4.67
C SER A 50 -6.20 -11.35 3.65
N GLY A 51 -5.84 -11.08 2.41
CA GLY A 51 -5.78 -12.09 1.34
C GLY A 51 -4.60 -13.09 1.43
N ARG A 52 -3.61 -12.84 2.32
CA ARG A 52 -2.37 -13.65 2.40
C ARG A 52 -2.32 -14.65 3.54
N GLY A 53 -3.33 -14.70 4.38
CA GLY A 53 -3.27 -15.45 5.63
C GLY A 53 -2.36 -14.77 6.67
N SER A 54 -2.32 -15.32 7.88
CA SER A 54 -1.60 -14.77 9.05
C SER A 54 -0.08 -14.97 8.96
N ARG A 55 0.58 -14.47 7.90
CA ARG A 55 2.05 -14.50 7.85
C ARG A 55 2.60 -13.32 8.65
N ARG A 56 3.34 -13.62 9.72
CA ARG A 56 4.11 -12.59 10.46
C ARG A 56 5.18 -12.00 9.56
N THR A 57 5.37 -10.69 9.65
CA THR A 57 6.48 -10.02 8.99
C THR A 57 7.80 -10.52 9.56
N ILE A 58 8.66 -11.03 8.71
CA ILE A 58 10.01 -11.45 9.07
C ILE A 58 10.85 -10.19 9.17
N THR A 59 11.61 -10.08 10.26
CA THR A 59 12.43 -8.90 10.57
C THR A 59 13.87 -9.33 10.89
N LEU A 60 14.81 -8.42 10.70
CA LEU A 60 16.20 -8.57 11.12
C LEU A 60 16.50 -7.67 12.32
N LYS A 61 17.46 -8.11 13.13
CA LYS A 61 18.07 -7.27 14.15
C LYS A 61 19.34 -6.61 13.59
N PRO A 62 19.73 -5.43 14.09
CA PRO A 62 20.89 -4.70 13.58
C PRO A 62 22.23 -5.44 13.73
N ASP A 63 22.34 -6.31 14.74
CA ASP A 63 23.56 -7.07 15.05
C ASP A 63 23.65 -8.43 14.34
N GLN A 64 22.63 -8.83 13.61
CA GLN A 64 22.72 -10.02 12.74
C GLN A 64 23.67 -9.77 11.58
N THR A 65 24.24 -10.87 11.03
CA THR A 65 25.16 -10.78 9.91
C THR A 65 24.43 -10.72 8.56
N VAL A 66 25.11 -10.22 7.55
CA VAL A 66 24.60 -10.23 6.16
C VAL A 66 24.38 -11.66 5.67
N SER A 67 25.23 -12.61 6.10
CA SER A 67 25.07 -14.03 5.78
C SER A 67 23.74 -14.57 6.31
N GLU A 68 23.40 -14.29 7.55
CA GLU A 68 22.12 -14.69 8.16
C GLU A 68 20.92 -14.04 7.41
N ALA A 69 21.05 -12.77 7.01
CA ALA A 69 20.01 -12.10 6.22
C ALA A 69 19.77 -12.81 4.89
N ILE A 70 20.83 -13.22 4.19
CA ILE A 70 20.75 -13.96 2.94
C ILE A 70 20.07 -15.33 3.14
N ASP A 71 20.42 -16.04 4.20
CA ASP A 71 19.82 -17.34 4.52
C ASP A 71 18.34 -17.22 4.84
N ILE A 72 17.93 -16.19 5.57
CA ILE A 72 16.53 -15.86 5.84
C ILE A 72 15.78 -15.54 4.53
N MET A 73 16.36 -14.72 3.65
CA MET A 73 15.75 -14.42 2.35
C MET A 73 15.50 -15.70 1.54
N LYS A 74 16.47 -16.60 1.46
CA LYS A 74 16.33 -17.88 0.76
C LYS A 74 15.32 -18.81 1.43
N GLN A 75 15.35 -18.92 2.76
CA GLN A 75 14.47 -19.82 3.50
C GLN A 75 13.00 -19.47 3.34
N TYR A 76 12.68 -18.17 3.30
CA TYR A 76 11.31 -17.67 3.27
C TYR A 76 10.86 -17.17 1.91
N ASP A 77 11.75 -17.20 0.90
CA ASP A 77 11.51 -16.68 -0.45
C ASP A 77 11.01 -15.23 -0.42
N ILE A 78 11.79 -14.35 0.23
CA ILE A 78 11.46 -12.94 0.41
C ILE A 78 12.61 -12.04 -0.03
N GLU A 79 12.26 -10.95 -0.74
CA GLU A 79 13.21 -9.98 -1.30
C GLU A 79 13.44 -8.77 -0.39
N HIS A 80 12.55 -8.54 0.58
CA HIS A 80 12.53 -7.35 1.42
C HIS A 80 12.38 -7.71 2.89
N ILE A 81 13.35 -7.30 3.72
CA ILE A 81 13.31 -7.55 5.16
C ILE A 81 13.55 -6.23 5.90
N PRO A 82 12.61 -5.75 6.71
CA PRO A 82 12.82 -4.59 7.56
C PRO A 82 13.74 -4.94 8.75
N VAL A 83 14.54 -3.96 9.16
CA VAL A 83 15.46 -4.06 10.29
C VAL A 83 14.88 -3.32 11.48
N PHE A 84 14.71 -4.03 12.59
CA PHE A 84 14.16 -3.48 13.81
C PHE A 84 15.21 -3.49 14.94
N ASP A 85 15.29 -2.34 15.60
CA ASP A 85 15.92 -2.24 16.92
C ASP A 85 14.80 -2.10 17.95
N GLU A 86 14.63 -3.13 18.79
CA GLU A 86 13.47 -3.31 19.65
C GLU A 86 12.14 -3.24 18.86
N GLN A 87 11.40 -2.14 18.97
CA GLN A 87 10.13 -1.91 18.28
C GLN A 87 10.20 -0.84 17.18
N LYS A 88 11.40 -0.31 16.91
CA LYS A 88 11.61 0.76 15.96
C LYS A 88 12.19 0.22 14.65
N ASN A 89 11.53 0.49 13.55
CA ASN A 89 12.06 0.25 12.21
C ASN A 89 13.21 1.26 11.95
N ILE A 90 14.44 0.76 11.89
CA ILE A 90 15.66 1.58 11.74
C ILE A 90 16.28 1.47 10.35
N GLY A 91 15.92 0.46 9.57
CA GLY A 91 16.47 0.22 8.25
C GLY A 91 15.76 -0.89 7.52
N ALA A 92 16.30 -1.25 6.38
CA ALA A 92 15.81 -2.33 5.54
C ALA A 92 16.96 -3.03 4.83
N ILE A 93 16.75 -4.29 4.48
CA ILE A 93 17.61 -5.05 3.57
C ILE A 93 16.76 -5.48 2.38
N SER A 94 17.22 -5.16 1.18
CA SER A 94 16.62 -5.64 -0.07
C SER A 94 17.60 -6.57 -0.82
N GLU A 95 17.06 -7.55 -1.55
CA GLU A 95 17.87 -8.46 -2.36
C GLU A 95 18.73 -7.65 -3.37
N SER A 96 18.11 -6.71 -4.08
CA SER A 96 18.80 -5.86 -5.06
C SER A 96 19.87 -4.98 -4.43
N GLY A 97 19.62 -4.45 -3.23
CA GLY A 97 20.60 -3.66 -2.48
C GLY A 97 21.78 -4.50 -2.01
N LEU A 98 21.54 -5.71 -1.50
CA LEU A 98 22.60 -6.64 -1.14
C LEU A 98 23.41 -7.09 -2.34
N PHE A 99 22.76 -7.42 -3.46
CA PHE A 99 23.45 -7.82 -4.68
C PHE A 99 24.46 -6.78 -5.14
N ASN A 100 24.06 -5.51 -5.21
CA ASN A 100 24.94 -4.41 -5.59
C ASN A 100 26.12 -4.24 -4.61
N LYS A 101 25.89 -4.42 -3.31
CA LYS A 101 26.93 -4.28 -2.28
C LYS A 101 27.93 -5.44 -2.30
N ILE A 102 27.45 -6.67 -2.53
CA ILE A 102 28.29 -7.88 -2.63
C ILE A 102 29.23 -7.76 -3.83
N LEU A 103 28.76 -7.27 -4.98
CA LEU A 103 29.62 -7.08 -6.16
C LEU A 103 30.76 -6.10 -5.91
N ASN A 104 30.54 -5.09 -5.06
CA ASN A 104 31.54 -4.05 -4.78
C ASN A 104 32.41 -4.36 -3.54
N THR A 105 31.98 -5.28 -2.67
CA THR A 105 32.66 -5.58 -1.41
C THR A 105 32.53 -7.08 -1.10
N PRO A 106 33.51 -7.92 -1.51
CA PRO A 106 33.43 -9.37 -1.34
C PRO A 106 33.24 -9.86 0.11
N ASP A 107 33.87 -9.15 1.07
CA ASP A 107 33.87 -9.53 2.50
C ASP A 107 32.65 -9.01 3.27
N ILE A 108 31.60 -8.57 2.55
CA ILE A 108 30.42 -7.98 3.19
C ILE A 108 29.60 -8.99 4.00
N LYS A 109 29.75 -10.29 3.75
CA LYS A 109 28.95 -11.37 4.38
C LYS A 109 29.09 -11.42 5.88
N ASP A 110 30.28 -11.09 6.39
CA ASP A 110 30.59 -11.12 7.82
C ASP A 110 30.23 -9.83 8.55
N LYS A 111 29.86 -8.80 7.81
CA LYS A 111 29.42 -7.51 8.37
C LYS A 111 28.05 -7.62 9.02
N HIS A 112 27.83 -6.75 10.01
CA HIS A 112 26.51 -6.61 10.61
C HIS A 112 25.52 -5.89 9.70
N VAL A 113 24.25 -6.27 9.81
CA VAL A 113 23.13 -5.66 9.04
C VAL A 113 23.12 -4.15 9.20
N LYS A 114 23.37 -3.61 10.39
CA LYS A 114 23.42 -2.16 10.65
C LYS A 114 24.43 -1.38 9.81
N GLU A 115 25.50 -2.05 9.35
CA GLU A 115 26.55 -1.42 8.56
C GLU A 115 26.19 -1.32 7.06
N VAL A 116 25.24 -2.17 6.64
CA VAL A 116 24.90 -2.33 5.23
C VAL A 116 23.43 -2.05 4.91
N MET A 117 22.58 -1.90 5.93
CA MET A 117 21.16 -1.63 5.72
C MET A 117 20.91 -0.35 4.94
N GLU A 118 19.79 -0.32 4.26
CA GLU A 118 19.24 0.82 3.56
C GLU A 118 18.34 1.63 4.49
N LYS A 119 17.78 2.73 3.99
CA LYS A 119 16.79 3.51 4.74
C LYS A 119 15.61 2.63 5.14
N ALA A 120 15.04 2.91 6.30
CA ALA A 120 13.84 2.26 6.78
C ALA A 120 12.69 2.42 5.78
N TYR A 121 11.89 1.36 5.60
CA TYR A 121 10.69 1.45 4.78
C TYR A 121 9.70 2.46 5.36
N PRO A 122 9.00 3.23 4.51
CA PRO A 122 7.96 4.15 4.96
C PRO A 122 6.86 3.40 5.71
N GLU A 123 6.38 3.98 6.80
CA GLU A 123 5.21 3.49 7.52
C GLU A 123 3.96 4.24 7.05
N VAL A 124 2.89 3.52 6.78
CA VAL A 124 1.59 4.04 6.36
C VAL A 124 0.49 3.55 7.30
N ALA A 125 -0.65 4.22 7.32
CA ALA A 125 -1.79 3.77 8.10
C ALA A 125 -2.36 2.45 7.53
N PHE A 126 -2.88 1.59 8.41
CA PHE A 126 -3.34 0.25 8.04
C PHE A 126 -4.57 0.24 7.12
N ASP A 127 -5.32 1.33 7.13
CA ASP A 127 -6.47 1.61 6.26
C ASP A 127 -6.11 2.46 5.02
N SER A 128 -4.81 2.69 4.78
CA SER A 128 -4.37 3.49 3.62
C SER A 128 -4.83 2.86 2.31
N PRO A 129 -5.45 3.63 1.41
CA PRO A 129 -5.79 3.18 0.06
C PRO A 129 -4.57 2.69 -0.72
N VAL A 130 -4.75 1.62 -1.49
CA VAL A 130 -3.67 1.00 -2.30
C VAL A 130 -3.05 2.02 -3.28
N GLU A 131 -3.86 2.91 -3.83
CA GLU A 131 -3.41 3.97 -4.73
C GLU A 131 -2.38 4.90 -4.06
N ARG A 132 -2.56 5.19 -2.77
CA ARG A 132 -1.59 5.99 -1.99
C ARG A 132 -0.29 5.26 -1.73
N LEU A 133 -0.31 3.93 -1.62
CA LEU A 133 0.90 3.12 -1.42
C LEU A 133 1.87 3.26 -2.59
N SER A 134 1.36 3.44 -3.81
CA SER A 134 2.17 3.62 -5.01
C SER A 134 3.07 4.86 -4.95
N ASN A 135 2.70 5.88 -4.17
CA ASN A 135 3.51 7.09 -4.00
C ASN A 135 4.77 6.83 -3.15
N PHE A 136 4.75 5.80 -2.31
CA PHE A 136 5.86 5.44 -1.43
C PHE A 136 6.75 4.35 -2.05
N ILE A 137 6.19 3.53 -2.94
CA ILE A 137 6.92 2.43 -3.58
C ILE A 137 7.51 2.92 -4.91
N ASN A 138 8.83 3.00 -4.95
CA ASN A 138 9.60 3.45 -6.10
C ASN A 138 10.87 2.58 -6.27
N LYS A 139 11.84 3.04 -7.04
CA LYS A 139 13.10 2.29 -7.27
C LYS A 139 13.96 2.18 -6.00
N GLU A 140 13.83 3.14 -5.08
CA GLU A 140 14.60 3.18 -3.82
C GLU A 140 13.87 2.43 -2.69
N ASN A 141 12.54 2.44 -2.71
CA ASN A 141 11.71 1.81 -1.70
C ASN A 141 10.82 0.74 -2.34
N GLY A 142 11.22 -0.52 -2.27
CA GLY A 142 10.45 -1.64 -2.83
C GLY A 142 9.25 -2.08 -2.00
N ALA A 143 9.10 -1.57 -0.78
CA ALA A 143 8.07 -1.98 0.17
C ALA A 143 7.61 -0.84 1.06
N VAL A 144 6.45 -1.00 1.69
CA VAL A 144 5.92 -0.15 2.76
C VAL A 144 5.51 -1.02 3.95
N LEU A 145 5.58 -0.44 5.14
CA LEU A 145 5.16 -1.08 6.39
C LEU A 145 3.87 -0.46 6.90
N SER A 146 3.11 -1.24 7.61
CA SER A 146 1.99 -0.77 8.41
C SER A 146 1.88 -1.56 9.70
N ARG A 147 1.28 -0.95 10.71
CA ARG A 147 1.01 -1.57 12.00
C ARG A 147 -0.49 -1.78 12.14
N ASP A 148 -0.89 -3.00 12.49
CA ASP A 148 -2.29 -3.30 12.77
C ASP A 148 -2.70 -2.84 14.19
N GLU A 149 -3.97 -3.03 14.53
CA GLU A 149 -4.53 -2.67 15.84
C GLU A 149 -3.90 -3.43 17.02
N SER A 150 -3.31 -4.60 16.76
CA SER A 150 -2.57 -5.38 17.76
C SER A 150 -1.14 -4.89 17.98
N GLY A 151 -0.67 -3.96 17.12
CA GLY A 151 0.69 -3.47 17.10
C GLY A 151 1.64 -4.32 16.26
N ALA A 152 1.16 -5.35 15.58
CA ALA A 152 1.98 -6.17 14.70
C ALA A 152 2.28 -5.45 13.38
N TYR A 153 3.54 -5.58 12.93
CA TYR A 153 3.95 -5.01 11.65
C TYR A 153 3.63 -5.95 10.48
N HIS A 154 3.17 -5.33 9.41
CA HIS A 154 2.92 -5.96 8.13
C HIS A 154 3.69 -5.24 7.03
N ILE A 155 4.13 -6.01 6.03
CA ILE A 155 4.86 -5.48 4.87
C ILE A 155 4.05 -5.72 3.60
N VAL A 156 3.98 -4.70 2.75
CA VAL A 156 3.43 -4.77 1.40
C VAL A 156 4.51 -4.34 0.42
N THR A 157 4.74 -5.18 -0.58
CA THR A 157 5.73 -4.97 -1.63
C THR A 157 5.06 -4.49 -2.93
N LYS A 158 5.88 -4.06 -3.87
CA LYS A 158 5.41 -3.74 -5.22
C LYS A 158 4.65 -4.89 -5.88
N TYR A 159 5.12 -6.13 -5.68
CA TYR A 159 4.49 -7.34 -6.24
C TYR A 159 3.06 -7.51 -5.73
N ASP A 160 2.82 -7.22 -4.46
CA ASP A 160 1.52 -7.35 -3.83
C ASP A 160 0.48 -6.39 -4.41
N ILE A 161 0.92 -5.16 -4.66
CA ILE A 161 0.08 -4.15 -5.31
C ILE A 161 -0.27 -4.62 -6.73
N ILE A 162 0.73 -5.07 -7.50
CA ILE A 162 0.49 -5.58 -8.86
C ILE A 162 -0.51 -6.74 -8.84
N GLN A 163 -0.33 -7.70 -7.95
CA GLN A 163 -1.27 -8.83 -7.82
C GLN A 163 -2.70 -8.38 -7.47
N SER A 164 -2.84 -7.36 -6.65
CA SER A 164 -4.16 -6.86 -6.24
C SER A 164 -4.93 -6.17 -7.36
N LEU A 165 -4.21 -5.59 -8.31
CA LEU A 165 -4.78 -4.88 -9.46
C LEU A 165 -5.12 -5.81 -10.64
N THR A 166 -4.58 -7.04 -10.63
CA THR A 166 -4.77 -8.02 -11.72
C THR A 166 -5.82 -9.10 -11.42
N LYS A 167 -6.39 -9.07 -10.23
CA LYS A 167 -7.53 -9.90 -9.80
C LYS A 167 -8.82 -9.09 -9.77
#